data_ebe454877708b79aa6aa997406672e72
#
_entry.id   ebe454877708b79aa6aa997406672e72
#
_cell.length_a   1.000
_cell.length_b   1.000
_cell.length_c   1.000
_cell.angle_alpha   90.00
_cell.angle_beta   90.00
_cell.angle_gamma   90.00
#
_symmetry.space_group_name_H-M   'P 1'
#
loop_
_entity.id
_entity.type
_entity.pdbx_description
1 polymer ?
#
loop_
_entity_poly.entity_id
_entity_poly.type
_entity_poly.pdbx_seq_one_letter_code
_entity_poly.pdbx_strand_id
1 'polypeptide(L)'
;MSAILKNKWIFLGIAGVLMLASIASIAIQGFNLDSDFAGGITVTYEIKDNFDTNEISQLTDTALGSDRSPAAVQRSGDNEVVIKFGYDQNLETEADRANFSMEKVSAITKALQEKYDPENVGKNVNENANNDSAQTENTENQENQDNAAAEAKVVLKSQDIISPSTGRDLARSALWMSVLACVAILVYVTFRFEFTSGAVAVIALIHDVLVLMGIYSVLRISVDTNFIAAILTVLGYSINNTIVIMDRIRENTRHARKESYAQIADKSILETMTRSINTTVTTLLTIGMVYILGVASIQKFSLPIIIGIVIGFYSSVFCSGALWATWKDAGVKSKQTSKK
;
A
#
# COMPACT_ATOMS: atom_id res chain seq x y z
N MET A 1 9.51 9.59 36.30
CA MET A 1 9.50 8.72 35.09
C MET A 1 8.06 8.39 34.78
N SER A 2 7.63 8.69 33.57
CA SER A 2 6.30 8.30 33.09
C SER A 2 6.15 6.79 33.00
N ALA A 3 4.92 6.32 32.85
CA ALA A 3 4.66 4.90 32.63
C ALA A 3 5.36 4.34 31.36
N ILE A 4 5.67 5.20 30.41
CA ILE A 4 6.29 4.83 29.11
C ILE A 4 7.70 4.28 29.34
N LEU A 5 8.60 5.04 29.92
CA LEU A 5 9.96 4.56 30.13
C LEU A 5 10.12 3.59 31.32
N LYS A 6 9.19 3.62 32.29
CA LYS A 6 9.14 2.61 33.33
C LYS A 6 8.92 1.21 32.74
N ASN A 7 8.06 1.12 31.71
CA ASN A 7 7.69 -0.14 31.06
C ASN A 7 8.37 -0.32 29.69
N LYS A 8 9.53 0.32 29.44
CA LYS A 8 10.21 0.31 28.16
C LYS A 8 10.42 -1.08 27.55
N TRP A 9 10.73 -2.07 28.38
CA TRP A 9 10.95 -3.44 27.93
C TRP A 9 9.68 -4.12 27.40
N ILE A 10 8.51 -3.73 27.92
CA ILE A 10 7.22 -4.23 27.41
C ILE A 10 6.98 -3.67 25.99
N PHE A 11 7.15 -2.36 25.79
CA PHE A 11 6.96 -1.75 24.47
C PHE A 11 7.98 -2.23 23.44
N LEU A 12 9.25 -2.31 23.82
CA LEU A 12 10.28 -2.88 22.94
C LEU A 12 10.04 -4.37 22.66
N GLY A 13 9.54 -5.12 23.65
CA GLY A 13 9.16 -6.52 23.48
C GLY A 13 8.00 -6.69 22.49
N ILE A 14 6.94 -5.90 22.60
CA ILE A 14 5.81 -5.89 21.66
C ILE A 14 6.31 -5.57 20.24
N ALA A 15 7.13 -4.52 20.09
CA ALA A 15 7.71 -4.16 18.79
C ALA A 15 8.54 -5.31 18.19
N GLY A 16 9.38 -5.96 19.01
CA GLY A 16 10.16 -7.12 18.59
C GLY A 16 9.30 -8.31 18.17
N VAL A 17 8.25 -8.62 18.92
CA VAL A 17 7.31 -9.71 18.60
C VAL A 17 6.56 -9.41 17.30
N LEU A 18 6.08 -8.18 17.12
CA LEU A 18 5.42 -7.77 15.88
C LEU A 18 6.35 -7.90 14.67
N MET A 19 7.60 -7.46 14.81
CA MET A 19 8.59 -7.57 13.74
C MET A 19 8.91 -9.04 13.40
N LEU A 20 9.11 -9.90 14.41
CA LEU A 20 9.36 -11.32 14.20
C LEU A 20 8.16 -12.02 13.57
N ALA A 21 6.94 -11.72 14.03
CA ALA A 21 5.71 -12.25 13.46
C ALA A 21 5.54 -11.82 11.99
N SER A 22 5.87 -10.56 11.68
CA SER A 22 5.86 -10.03 10.31
C SER A 22 6.83 -10.76 9.40
N ILE A 23 8.08 -10.94 9.85
CA ILE A 23 9.10 -11.68 9.08
C ILE A 23 8.68 -13.13 8.87
N ALA A 24 8.17 -13.79 9.92
CA ALA A 24 7.68 -15.16 9.82
C ALA A 24 6.51 -15.29 8.83
N SER A 25 5.54 -14.38 8.90
CA SER A 25 4.42 -14.37 7.95
C SER A 25 4.88 -14.19 6.50
N ILE A 26 5.76 -13.20 6.25
CA ILE A 26 6.30 -12.95 4.92
C ILE A 26 7.08 -14.17 4.40
N ALA A 27 7.84 -14.85 5.27
CA ALA A 27 8.62 -16.03 4.89
C ALA A 27 7.73 -17.26 4.58
N ILE A 28 6.62 -17.43 5.32
CA ILE A 28 5.73 -18.61 5.18
C ILE A 28 4.69 -18.40 4.10
N GLN A 29 4.03 -17.25 4.07
CA GLN A 29 2.88 -16.99 3.21
C GLN A 29 3.22 -16.14 1.98
N GLY A 30 4.35 -15.39 2.00
CA GLY A 30 4.68 -14.42 0.97
C GLY A 30 3.68 -13.26 0.89
N PHE A 31 3.67 -12.60 -0.26
CA PHE A 31 2.72 -11.52 -0.55
C PHE A 31 1.66 -11.99 -1.54
N ASN A 32 0.47 -11.46 -1.40
CA ASN A 32 -0.57 -11.56 -2.41
C ASN A 32 -0.36 -10.41 -3.42
N LEU A 33 0.35 -10.69 -4.52
CA LEU A 33 0.65 -9.70 -5.56
C LEU A 33 -0.59 -9.47 -6.43
N ASP A 34 -0.96 -8.21 -6.64
CA ASP A 34 -2.02 -7.82 -7.59
C ASP A 34 -1.54 -7.99 -9.04
N SER A 35 -2.44 -7.91 -10.00
CA SER A 35 -2.18 -7.96 -11.44
C SER A 35 -1.07 -7.01 -11.91
N ASP A 36 -0.85 -5.90 -11.22
CA ASP A 36 0.21 -4.94 -11.48
C ASP A 36 1.61 -5.58 -11.44
N PHE A 37 1.83 -6.51 -10.51
CA PHE A 37 3.12 -7.17 -10.29
C PHE A 37 3.15 -8.63 -10.76
N ALA A 38 2.05 -9.35 -10.62
CA ALA A 38 1.94 -10.73 -11.08
C ALA A 38 1.75 -10.82 -12.60
N GLY A 39 1.30 -9.74 -13.23
CA GLY A 39 0.75 -9.72 -14.57
C GLY A 39 -0.71 -10.16 -14.55
N GLY A 40 -1.52 -9.59 -15.42
CA GLY A 40 -2.94 -9.90 -15.49
C GLY A 40 -3.70 -8.92 -16.36
N ILE A 41 -5.00 -9.06 -16.32
CA ILE A 41 -5.94 -8.27 -17.10
C ILE A 41 -6.82 -7.51 -16.12
N THR A 42 -6.93 -6.21 -16.32
CA THR A 42 -7.85 -5.33 -15.60
C THR A 42 -8.86 -4.79 -16.59
N VAL A 43 -10.14 -4.98 -16.32
CA VAL A 43 -11.24 -4.48 -17.15
C VAL A 43 -12.14 -3.62 -16.30
N THR A 44 -12.51 -2.45 -16.83
CA THR A 44 -13.46 -1.54 -16.18
C THR A 44 -14.73 -1.48 -17.02
N TYR A 45 -15.84 -1.83 -16.41
CA TYR A 45 -17.17 -1.71 -17.02
C TYR A 45 -17.96 -0.60 -16.32
N GLU A 46 -18.72 0.15 -17.10
CA GLU A 46 -19.81 0.97 -16.59
C GLU A 46 -21.11 0.20 -16.69
N ILE A 47 -21.84 0.09 -15.56
CA ILE A 47 -23.15 -0.58 -15.48
C ILE A 47 -24.15 0.46 -14.98
N LYS A 48 -25.06 0.89 -15.85
CA LYS A 48 -26.04 1.97 -15.55
C LYS A 48 -27.15 1.51 -14.58
N ASP A 49 -27.30 0.20 -14.36
CA ASP A 49 -28.22 -0.37 -13.39
C ASP A 49 -27.55 -0.58 -12.03
N ASN A 50 -28.35 -0.69 -10.96
CA ASN A 50 -27.80 -1.00 -9.64
C ASN A 50 -27.29 -2.46 -9.62
N PHE A 51 -26.06 -2.67 -9.18
CA PHE A 51 -25.40 -3.97 -9.17
C PHE A 51 -24.81 -4.33 -7.80
N ASP A 52 -24.73 -5.64 -7.51
CA ASP A 52 -23.99 -6.17 -6.37
C ASP A 52 -22.64 -6.73 -6.83
N THR A 53 -21.55 -6.30 -6.19
CA THR A 53 -20.19 -6.76 -6.47
C THR A 53 -20.02 -8.26 -6.24
N ASN A 54 -20.75 -8.86 -5.27
CA ASN A 54 -20.71 -10.29 -5.03
C ASN A 54 -21.34 -11.09 -6.18
N GLU A 55 -22.44 -10.58 -6.73
CA GLU A 55 -23.11 -11.19 -7.89
C GLU A 55 -22.22 -11.11 -9.13
N ILE A 56 -21.60 -9.95 -9.38
CA ILE A 56 -20.64 -9.78 -10.49
C ILE A 56 -19.43 -10.70 -10.31
N SER A 57 -18.94 -10.87 -9.08
CA SER A 57 -17.84 -11.81 -8.81
C SER A 57 -18.21 -13.25 -9.20
N GLN A 58 -19.38 -13.71 -8.82
CA GLN A 58 -19.86 -15.05 -9.18
C GLN A 58 -20.05 -15.22 -10.70
N LEU A 59 -20.61 -14.22 -11.38
CA LEU A 59 -20.76 -14.23 -12.83
C LEU A 59 -19.40 -14.27 -13.52
N THR A 60 -18.46 -13.46 -13.05
CA THR A 60 -17.10 -13.39 -13.58
C THR A 60 -16.35 -14.71 -13.36
N ASP A 61 -16.40 -15.29 -12.16
CA ASP A 61 -15.76 -16.57 -11.86
C ASP A 61 -16.35 -17.70 -12.71
N THR A 62 -17.67 -17.69 -12.96
CA THR A 62 -18.34 -18.63 -13.85
C THR A 62 -17.89 -18.47 -15.30
N ALA A 63 -17.76 -17.24 -15.79
CA ALA A 63 -17.31 -16.92 -17.14
C ALA A 63 -15.82 -17.25 -17.36
N LEU A 64 -14.99 -17.10 -16.33
CA LEU A 64 -13.55 -17.40 -16.39
C LEU A 64 -13.24 -18.91 -16.30
N GLY A 65 -14.10 -19.70 -15.64
CA GLY A 65 -13.91 -21.13 -15.39
C GLY A 65 -13.22 -21.43 -14.05
N SER A 66 -13.42 -22.66 -13.54
CA SER A 66 -13.12 -23.06 -12.15
C SER A 66 -11.62 -23.30 -11.83
N ASP A 67 -10.72 -23.28 -12.81
CA ASP A 67 -9.32 -23.69 -12.61
C ASP A 67 -8.38 -22.52 -12.22
N ARG A 68 -8.92 -21.42 -11.71
CA ARG A 68 -8.15 -20.18 -11.47
C ARG A 68 -8.38 -19.58 -10.10
N SER A 69 -7.46 -18.68 -9.73
CA SER A 69 -7.70 -17.77 -8.61
C SER A 69 -8.94 -16.91 -8.91
N PRO A 70 -9.84 -16.72 -7.93
CA PRO A 70 -11.03 -15.89 -8.10
C PRO A 70 -10.68 -14.51 -8.64
N ALA A 71 -11.53 -13.98 -9.51
CA ALA A 71 -11.38 -12.63 -9.99
C ALA A 71 -11.60 -11.63 -8.85
N ALA A 72 -10.77 -10.59 -8.80
CA ALA A 72 -10.98 -9.49 -7.86
C ALA A 72 -11.96 -8.49 -8.48
N VAL A 73 -13.17 -8.44 -7.97
CA VAL A 73 -14.21 -7.50 -8.40
C VAL A 73 -14.34 -6.36 -7.41
N GLN A 74 -14.27 -5.14 -7.88
CA GLN A 74 -14.31 -3.92 -7.05
C GLN A 74 -15.22 -2.88 -7.68
N ARG A 75 -16.05 -2.24 -6.85
CA ARG A 75 -16.85 -1.10 -7.26
C ARG A 75 -15.97 0.15 -7.32
N SER A 76 -16.05 0.91 -8.41
CA SER A 76 -15.34 2.18 -8.60
C SER A 76 -16.37 3.27 -8.89
N GLY A 77 -16.75 4.05 -7.85
CA GLY A 77 -17.84 5.01 -7.97
C GLY A 77 -19.23 4.37 -7.94
N ASP A 78 -20.23 5.09 -8.47
CA ASP A 78 -21.63 4.66 -8.39
C ASP A 78 -21.99 3.59 -9.43
N ASN A 79 -21.45 3.71 -10.64
CA ASN A 79 -21.84 2.90 -11.79
C ASN A 79 -20.69 2.09 -12.41
N GLU A 80 -19.48 2.14 -11.85
CA GLU A 80 -18.32 1.45 -12.41
C GLU A 80 -17.92 0.22 -11.60
N VAL A 81 -17.52 -0.83 -12.29
CA VAL A 81 -16.95 -2.03 -11.72
C VAL A 81 -15.61 -2.34 -12.38
N VAL A 82 -14.59 -2.59 -11.56
CA VAL A 82 -13.25 -2.99 -11.97
C VAL A 82 -13.09 -4.48 -11.69
N ILE A 83 -12.81 -5.25 -12.71
CA ILE A 83 -12.59 -6.70 -12.65
C ILE A 83 -11.13 -6.97 -12.97
N LYS A 84 -10.42 -7.63 -12.05
CA LYS A 84 -9.01 -8.01 -12.22
C LYS A 84 -8.86 -9.52 -12.16
N PHE A 85 -8.17 -10.10 -13.13
CA PHE A 85 -7.88 -11.54 -13.16
C PHE A 85 -6.52 -11.83 -13.79
N GLY A 86 -5.89 -12.91 -13.33
CA GLY A 86 -4.56 -13.32 -13.79
C GLY A 86 -4.59 -14.11 -15.10
N TYR A 87 -3.41 -14.24 -15.72
CA TYR A 87 -3.20 -15.17 -16.83
C TYR A 87 -3.17 -16.63 -16.36
N ASP A 88 -3.43 -17.54 -17.31
CA ASP A 88 -3.07 -18.95 -17.14
C ASP A 88 -1.56 -19.11 -17.14
N GLN A 89 -1.04 -19.86 -16.17
CA GLN A 89 0.40 -20.09 -16.03
C GLN A 89 1.01 -20.84 -17.22
N ASN A 90 0.18 -21.49 -18.04
CA ASN A 90 0.62 -22.27 -19.21
C ASN A 90 0.75 -21.45 -20.51
N LEU A 91 0.44 -20.14 -20.48
CA LEU A 91 0.52 -19.28 -21.67
C LEU A 91 1.94 -18.75 -21.86
N GLU A 92 2.69 -19.35 -22.79
CA GLU A 92 4.10 -19.01 -23.01
C GLU A 92 4.27 -17.82 -23.94
N THR A 93 3.45 -17.67 -25.00
CA THR A 93 3.62 -16.63 -26.01
C THR A 93 2.75 -15.41 -25.77
N GLU A 94 3.18 -14.22 -26.26
CA GLU A 94 2.38 -13.00 -26.21
C GLU A 94 1.08 -13.13 -27.04
N ALA A 95 1.13 -13.84 -28.17
CA ALA A 95 -0.03 -14.07 -29.00
C ALA A 95 -1.11 -14.92 -28.26
N ASP A 96 -0.69 -15.96 -27.52
CA ASP A 96 -1.60 -16.79 -26.73
C ASP A 96 -2.24 -15.95 -25.61
N ARG A 97 -1.49 -15.05 -24.98
CA ARG A 97 -2.00 -14.15 -23.95
C ARG A 97 -2.99 -13.13 -24.51
N ALA A 98 -2.72 -12.58 -25.72
CA ALA A 98 -3.64 -11.68 -26.39
C ALA A 98 -4.97 -12.37 -26.73
N ASN A 99 -4.89 -13.55 -27.35
CA ASN A 99 -6.07 -14.37 -27.66
C ASN A 99 -6.86 -14.73 -26.42
N PHE A 100 -6.17 -15.15 -25.37
CA PHE A 100 -6.75 -15.43 -24.07
C PHE A 100 -7.48 -14.21 -23.48
N SER A 101 -6.84 -13.03 -23.52
CA SER A 101 -7.46 -11.82 -22.99
C SER A 101 -8.74 -11.45 -23.74
N MET A 102 -8.71 -11.53 -25.07
CA MET A 102 -9.87 -11.27 -25.92
C MET A 102 -11.02 -12.27 -25.63
N GLU A 103 -10.71 -13.57 -25.54
CA GLU A 103 -11.70 -14.61 -25.23
C GLU A 103 -12.35 -14.37 -23.87
N LYS A 104 -11.54 -14.15 -22.82
CA LYS A 104 -12.05 -14.00 -21.46
C LYS A 104 -12.78 -12.69 -21.24
N VAL A 105 -12.28 -11.58 -21.78
CA VAL A 105 -12.99 -10.30 -21.74
C VAL A 105 -14.32 -10.39 -22.47
N SER A 106 -14.36 -11.03 -23.65
CA SER A 106 -15.61 -11.27 -24.40
C SER A 106 -16.59 -12.12 -23.60
N ALA A 107 -16.12 -13.18 -22.91
CA ALA A 107 -16.95 -14.03 -22.07
C ALA A 107 -17.54 -13.26 -20.88
N ILE A 108 -16.73 -12.43 -20.21
CA ILE A 108 -17.20 -11.57 -19.10
C ILE A 108 -18.20 -10.54 -19.61
N THR A 109 -17.88 -9.85 -20.71
CA THR A 109 -18.78 -8.88 -21.32
C THR A 109 -20.14 -9.50 -21.62
N LYS A 110 -20.14 -10.68 -22.26
CA LYS A 110 -21.38 -11.41 -22.58
C LYS A 110 -22.16 -11.78 -21.31
N ALA A 111 -21.51 -12.29 -20.28
CA ALA A 111 -22.17 -12.66 -19.03
C ALA A 111 -22.78 -11.44 -18.32
N LEU A 112 -22.10 -10.28 -18.34
CA LEU A 112 -22.63 -9.05 -17.79
C LEU A 112 -23.80 -8.50 -18.64
N GLN A 113 -23.71 -8.56 -19.97
CA GLN A 113 -24.79 -8.15 -20.86
C GLN A 113 -26.02 -9.05 -20.71
N GLU A 114 -25.87 -10.35 -20.64
CA GLU A 114 -26.99 -11.30 -20.42
C GLU A 114 -27.77 -10.97 -19.15
N LYS A 115 -27.12 -10.46 -18.13
CA LYS A 115 -27.76 -10.12 -16.85
C LYS A 115 -28.32 -8.71 -16.79
N TYR A 116 -27.53 -7.72 -17.21
CA TYR A 116 -27.84 -6.29 -17.01
C TYR A 116 -28.26 -5.56 -18.30
N ASP A 117 -28.00 -6.15 -19.48
CA ASP A 117 -28.29 -5.53 -20.78
C ASP A 117 -28.69 -6.57 -21.84
N PRO A 118 -29.77 -7.32 -21.65
CA PRO A 118 -30.13 -8.46 -22.53
C PRO A 118 -30.43 -8.04 -23.98
N GLU A 119 -30.70 -6.77 -24.24
CA GLU A 119 -30.99 -6.26 -25.60
C GLU A 119 -29.70 -6.07 -26.43
N ASN A 120 -28.54 -5.94 -25.79
CA ASN A 120 -27.26 -5.68 -26.42
C ASN A 120 -26.26 -6.84 -26.31
N VAL A 121 -26.71 -8.06 -26.00
CA VAL A 121 -25.83 -9.24 -25.83
C VAL A 121 -25.01 -9.49 -27.10
N GLY A 122 -23.70 -9.57 -26.93
CA GLY A 122 -22.75 -9.85 -28.02
C GLY A 122 -22.36 -8.65 -28.88
N LYS A 123 -22.89 -7.45 -28.60
CA LYS A 123 -22.40 -6.23 -29.22
C LYS A 123 -21.19 -5.72 -28.44
N ASN A 124 -20.07 -5.46 -29.11
CA ASN A 124 -18.92 -4.80 -28.51
C ASN A 124 -19.20 -3.30 -28.36
N VAL A 125 -19.64 -2.89 -27.18
CA VAL A 125 -19.83 -1.49 -26.85
C VAL A 125 -18.59 -1.00 -26.12
N ASN A 126 -17.62 -0.49 -26.85
CA ASN A 126 -16.36 0.05 -26.34
C ASN A 126 -16.34 1.57 -26.50
N GLU A 127 -16.25 2.32 -25.41
CA GLU A 127 -16.08 3.78 -25.43
C GLU A 127 -14.67 4.19 -25.92
N ASN A 128 -13.66 3.31 -25.80
CA ASN A 128 -12.25 3.61 -26.09
C ASN A 128 -11.69 3.01 -27.40
N ALA A 129 -12.53 2.52 -28.32
CA ALA A 129 -12.03 2.02 -29.60
C ALA A 129 -11.37 3.09 -30.48
N ASN A 130 -11.38 4.37 -30.07
CA ASN A 130 -10.94 5.51 -30.88
C ASN A 130 -9.54 6.05 -30.55
N ASN A 131 -8.75 5.49 -29.62
CA ASN A 131 -7.50 6.17 -29.21
C ASN A 131 -6.18 5.47 -29.50
N ASP A 132 -6.13 4.24 -30.00
CA ASP A 132 -4.84 3.63 -30.35
C ASP A 132 -4.96 2.66 -31.54
N SER A 133 -4.99 3.18 -32.75
CA SER A 133 -4.38 2.57 -33.94
C SER A 133 -4.68 3.41 -35.18
N ALA A 134 -3.64 4.03 -35.72
CA ALA A 134 -3.44 4.42 -37.13
C ALA A 134 -4.62 4.33 -38.09
N GLN A 135 -5.05 5.53 -38.54
CA GLN A 135 -5.53 5.84 -39.91
C GLN A 135 -6.09 4.68 -40.75
N THR A 136 -7.40 4.58 -40.84
CA THR A 136 -8.05 4.41 -42.15
C THR A 136 -9.54 4.83 -42.06
N GLU A 137 -9.94 5.61 -43.02
CA GLU A 137 -11.27 6.20 -43.28
C GLU A 137 -12.42 5.23 -43.07
N ASN A 138 -13.40 5.61 -42.21
CA ASN A 138 -14.83 5.33 -42.44
C ASN A 138 -15.68 6.10 -41.43
N THR A 139 -16.08 7.29 -41.80
CA THR A 139 -16.86 8.24 -41.00
C THR A 139 -18.31 7.76 -40.72
N GLU A 140 -18.84 6.82 -41.48
CA GLU A 140 -20.22 6.33 -41.32
C GLU A 140 -20.39 5.28 -40.21
N ASN A 141 -19.28 4.64 -39.73
CA ASN A 141 -19.34 3.68 -38.64
C ASN A 141 -19.20 4.30 -37.23
N GLN A 142 -18.74 5.55 -37.13
CA GLN A 142 -18.56 6.25 -35.86
C GLN A 142 -19.89 6.73 -35.25
N GLU A 143 -20.80 7.32 -36.03
CA GLU A 143 -22.08 7.75 -35.52
C GLU A 143 -22.99 6.62 -35.01
N ASN A 144 -22.86 5.42 -35.58
CA ASN A 144 -23.61 4.24 -35.12
C ASN A 144 -23.04 3.62 -33.86
N GLN A 145 -21.73 3.74 -33.60
CA GLN A 145 -21.09 3.23 -32.35
C GLN A 145 -21.35 4.17 -31.17
N ASP A 146 -21.29 5.48 -31.36
CA ASP A 146 -21.57 6.45 -30.31
C ASP A 146 -23.06 6.40 -29.85
N ASN A 147 -23.98 6.18 -30.78
CA ASN A 147 -25.39 6.00 -30.45
C ASN A 147 -25.66 4.65 -29.74
N ALA A 148 -24.96 3.59 -30.11
CA ALA A 148 -25.07 2.28 -29.45
C ALA A 148 -24.49 2.30 -28.01
N ALA A 149 -23.40 3.04 -27.79
CA ALA A 149 -22.82 3.22 -26.45
C ALA A 149 -23.73 4.07 -25.52
N ALA A 150 -24.45 5.03 -26.08
CA ALA A 150 -25.38 5.88 -25.33
C ALA A 150 -26.60 5.11 -24.80
N GLU A 151 -27.08 4.11 -25.54
CA GLU A 151 -28.23 3.28 -25.17
C GLU A 151 -27.87 2.04 -24.37
N ALA A 152 -26.59 1.55 -24.45
CA ALA A 152 -26.16 0.36 -23.73
C ALA A 152 -26.10 0.58 -22.22
N LYS A 153 -26.54 -0.41 -21.46
CA LYS A 153 -26.48 -0.42 -20.00
C LYS A 153 -25.15 -0.95 -19.46
N VAL A 154 -24.45 -1.77 -20.25
CA VAL A 154 -23.13 -2.33 -19.93
C VAL A 154 -22.14 -1.86 -20.99
N VAL A 155 -21.19 -1.01 -20.58
CA VAL A 155 -20.18 -0.44 -21.47
C VAL A 155 -18.79 -0.80 -20.95
N LEU A 156 -17.92 -1.33 -21.82
CA LEU A 156 -16.50 -1.53 -21.51
C LEU A 156 -15.75 -0.21 -21.65
N LYS A 157 -15.32 0.38 -20.53
CA LYS A 157 -14.61 1.67 -20.47
C LYS A 157 -13.13 1.56 -20.75
N SER A 158 -12.46 0.61 -20.08
CA SER A 158 -11.03 0.39 -20.28
C SER A 158 -10.66 -1.07 -20.13
N GLN A 159 -9.62 -1.47 -20.84
CA GLN A 159 -8.99 -2.77 -20.73
C GLN A 159 -7.48 -2.57 -20.67
N ASP A 160 -6.88 -2.91 -19.53
CA ASP A 160 -5.44 -2.84 -19.30
C ASP A 160 -4.88 -4.26 -19.22
N ILE A 161 -3.89 -4.54 -20.05
CA ILE A 161 -3.24 -5.85 -20.15
C ILE A 161 -1.79 -5.70 -19.70
N ILE A 162 -1.44 -6.26 -18.56
CA ILE A 162 -0.07 -6.24 -18.04
C ILE A 162 0.54 -7.62 -18.24
N SER A 163 1.57 -7.69 -19.08
CA SER A 163 2.30 -8.95 -19.25
C SER A 163 3.06 -9.33 -17.98
N PRO A 164 3.26 -10.63 -17.67
CA PRO A 164 4.04 -11.05 -16.52
C PRO A 164 5.51 -10.57 -16.54
N SER A 165 6.08 -10.28 -17.70
CA SER A 165 7.40 -9.64 -17.85
C SER A 165 7.35 -8.18 -17.37
N THR A 166 6.38 -7.42 -17.86
CA THR A 166 6.15 -6.01 -17.45
C THR A 166 5.86 -5.91 -15.96
N GLY A 167 5.00 -6.79 -15.40
CA GLY A 167 4.73 -6.83 -13.98
C GLY A 167 5.98 -7.06 -13.13
N ARG A 168 6.86 -7.99 -13.55
CA ARG A 168 8.16 -8.21 -12.87
C ARG A 168 9.09 -7.02 -12.95
N ASP A 169 9.15 -6.34 -14.09
CA ASP A 169 9.97 -5.15 -14.27
C ASP A 169 9.44 -3.98 -13.42
N LEU A 170 8.12 -3.83 -13.33
CA LEU A 170 7.47 -2.87 -12.43
C LEU A 170 7.80 -3.18 -10.96
N ALA A 171 7.67 -4.44 -10.53
CA ALA A 171 7.99 -4.86 -9.17
C ALA A 171 9.47 -4.61 -8.82
N ARG A 172 10.38 -4.94 -9.75
CA ARG A 172 11.81 -4.68 -9.59
C ARG A 172 12.13 -3.19 -9.50
N SER A 173 11.53 -2.39 -10.37
CA SER A 173 11.69 -0.93 -10.37
C SER A 173 11.14 -0.30 -9.10
N ALA A 174 9.96 -0.73 -8.64
CA ALA A 174 9.35 -0.28 -7.39
C ALA A 174 10.22 -0.61 -6.18
N LEU A 175 10.80 -1.82 -6.14
CA LEU A 175 11.74 -2.22 -5.08
C LEU A 175 12.99 -1.33 -5.07
N TRP A 176 13.63 -1.10 -6.23
CA TRP A 176 14.82 -0.26 -6.32
C TRP A 176 14.51 1.20 -5.95
N MET A 177 13.39 1.75 -6.39
CA MET A 177 12.96 3.12 -6.00
C MET A 177 12.75 3.22 -4.50
N SER A 178 12.12 2.21 -3.88
CA SER A 178 11.91 2.16 -2.43
C SER A 178 13.24 2.10 -1.66
N VAL A 179 14.16 1.25 -2.09
CA VAL A 179 15.52 1.15 -1.51
C VAL A 179 16.26 2.47 -1.64
N LEU A 180 16.24 3.10 -2.82
CA LEU A 180 16.90 4.39 -3.06
C LEU A 180 16.31 5.49 -2.17
N ALA A 181 15.00 5.55 -2.03
CA ALA A 181 14.32 6.50 -1.15
C ALA A 181 14.70 6.27 0.33
N CYS A 182 14.72 5.02 0.79
CA CYS A 182 15.20 4.68 2.13
C CYS A 182 16.65 5.13 2.34
N VAL A 183 17.54 4.83 1.41
CA VAL A 183 18.95 5.26 1.49
C VAL A 183 19.07 6.78 1.55
N ALA A 184 18.31 7.51 0.72
CA ALA A 184 18.31 8.97 0.74
C ALA A 184 17.85 9.53 2.11
N ILE A 185 16.79 8.95 2.69
CA ILE A 185 16.31 9.30 4.04
C ILE A 185 17.40 9.01 5.09
N LEU A 186 18.03 7.84 5.02
CA LEU A 186 19.10 7.43 5.93
C LEU A 186 20.29 8.39 5.88
N VAL A 187 20.72 8.76 4.68
CA VAL A 187 21.80 9.73 4.45
C VAL A 187 21.42 11.08 5.06
N TYR A 188 20.23 11.60 4.76
CA TYR A 188 19.75 12.87 5.32
C TYR A 188 19.75 12.85 6.86
N VAL A 189 19.20 11.81 7.48
CA VAL A 189 19.10 11.68 8.94
C VAL A 189 20.48 11.58 9.58
N THR A 190 21.41 10.82 8.96
CA THR A 190 22.79 10.64 9.46
C THR A 190 23.56 11.97 9.47
N PHE A 191 23.41 12.80 8.43
CA PHE A 191 24.06 14.11 8.38
C PHE A 191 23.39 15.14 9.29
N ARG A 192 22.07 15.04 9.50
CA ARG A 192 21.29 16.02 10.26
C ARG A 192 21.33 15.79 11.76
N PHE A 193 21.48 14.55 12.21
CA PHE A 193 21.40 14.14 13.62
C PHE A 193 22.70 13.50 14.14
N GLU A 194 22.82 13.46 15.47
CA GLU A 194 23.86 12.67 16.14
C GLU A 194 23.69 11.18 15.78
N PHE A 195 24.79 10.46 15.57
CA PHE A 195 24.79 9.05 15.12
C PHE A 195 23.80 8.16 15.87
N THR A 196 23.74 8.26 17.20
CA THR A 196 22.83 7.45 18.03
C THR A 196 21.37 7.73 17.70
N SER A 197 21.00 9.02 17.57
CA SER A 197 19.63 9.43 17.24
C SER A 197 19.26 9.03 15.80
N GLY A 198 20.20 9.16 14.88
CA GLY A 198 20.04 8.72 13.50
C GLY A 198 19.81 7.21 13.39
N ALA A 199 20.65 6.41 14.06
CA ALA A 199 20.53 4.96 14.05
C ALA A 199 19.20 4.48 14.65
N VAL A 200 18.76 5.11 15.75
CA VAL A 200 17.43 4.80 16.34
C VAL A 200 16.28 5.13 15.37
N ALA A 201 16.33 6.26 14.69
CA ALA A 201 15.32 6.63 13.72
C ALA A 201 15.26 5.63 12.56
N VAL A 202 16.41 5.17 12.09
CA VAL A 202 16.50 4.13 11.05
C VAL A 202 15.87 2.81 11.50
N ILE A 203 16.20 2.36 12.72
CA ILE A 203 15.64 1.12 13.27
C ILE A 203 14.11 1.24 13.40
N ALA A 204 13.60 2.39 13.82
CA ALA A 204 12.16 2.64 13.89
C ALA A 204 11.51 2.57 12.50
N LEU A 205 12.12 3.15 11.46
CA LEU A 205 11.62 3.08 10.08
C LEU A 205 11.60 1.65 9.54
N ILE A 206 12.66 0.88 9.76
CA ILE A 206 12.72 -0.53 9.35
C ILE A 206 11.61 -1.33 10.04
N HIS A 207 11.42 -1.11 11.34
CA HIS A 207 10.33 -1.72 12.09
C HIS A 207 8.97 -1.39 11.47
N ASP A 208 8.70 -0.13 11.16
CA ASP A 208 7.40 0.32 10.65
C ASP A 208 7.07 -0.30 9.30
N VAL A 209 8.04 -0.31 8.38
CA VAL A 209 7.88 -0.96 7.07
C VAL A 209 7.68 -2.46 7.21
N LEU A 210 8.49 -3.14 8.01
CA LEU A 210 8.37 -4.59 8.21
C LEU A 210 7.03 -4.99 8.83
N VAL A 211 6.56 -4.23 9.82
CA VAL A 211 5.25 -4.49 10.44
C VAL A 211 4.11 -4.21 9.46
N LEU A 212 4.17 -3.13 8.69
CA LEU A 212 3.18 -2.84 7.64
C LEU A 212 3.12 -3.96 6.60
N MET A 213 4.28 -4.37 6.08
CA MET A 213 4.39 -5.49 5.12
C MET A 213 3.88 -6.80 5.73
N GLY A 214 4.18 -7.05 7.03
CA GLY A 214 3.70 -8.21 7.75
C GLY A 214 2.19 -8.27 7.89
N ILE A 215 1.54 -7.14 8.21
CA ILE A 215 0.07 -7.05 8.28
C ILE A 215 -0.55 -7.38 6.92
N TYR A 216 0.01 -6.86 5.82
CA TYR A 216 -0.45 -7.17 4.47
C TYR A 216 -0.29 -8.65 4.12
N SER A 217 0.83 -9.26 4.53
CA SER A 217 1.06 -10.70 4.37
C SER A 217 0.05 -11.54 5.16
N VAL A 218 -0.15 -11.24 6.47
CA VAL A 218 -1.07 -11.97 7.35
C VAL A 218 -2.52 -11.88 6.85
N LEU A 219 -2.98 -10.67 6.51
CA LEU A 219 -4.36 -10.42 6.07
C LEU A 219 -4.59 -10.77 4.60
N ARG A 220 -3.55 -11.21 3.88
CA ARG A 220 -3.60 -11.54 2.44
C ARG A 220 -4.16 -10.38 1.58
N ILE A 221 -3.95 -9.13 2.02
CA ILE A 221 -4.35 -7.95 1.25
C ILE A 221 -3.44 -7.87 0.02
N SER A 222 -4.04 -7.54 -1.14
CA SER A 222 -3.29 -7.43 -2.39
C SER A 222 -2.30 -6.25 -2.35
N VAL A 223 -1.09 -6.52 -2.82
CA VAL A 223 -0.01 -5.55 -2.97
C VAL A 223 0.03 -5.10 -4.42
N ASP A 224 -0.27 -3.83 -4.65
CA ASP A 224 -0.27 -3.16 -5.95
C ASP A 224 0.74 -2.00 -5.98
N THR A 225 0.80 -1.27 -7.07
CA THR A 225 1.66 -0.09 -7.22
C THR A 225 1.31 1.01 -6.21
N ASN A 226 0.02 1.14 -5.82
CA ASN A 226 -0.42 2.10 -4.81
C ASN A 226 0.17 1.81 -3.44
N PHE A 227 0.33 0.53 -3.08
CA PHE A 227 0.96 0.12 -1.83
C PHE A 227 2.41 0.60 -1.72
N ILE A 228 3.18 0.58 -2.82
CA ILE A 228 4.55 1.09 -2.83
C ILE A 228 4.59 2.60 -2.56
N ALA A 229 3.71 3.36 -3.22
CA ALA A 229 3.59 4.80 -2.99
C ALA A 229 3.15 5.11 -1.56
N ALA A 230 2.27 4.30 -0.99
CA ALA A 230 1.84 4.41 0.39
C ALA A 230 2.98 4.13 1.39
N ILE A 231 3.81 3.10 1.17
CA ILE A 231 5.01 2.85 2.00
C ILE A 231 5.92 4.09 2.03
N LEU A 232 6.21 4.69 0.88
CA LEU A 232 7.05 5.90 0.82
C LEU A 232 6.43 7.06 1.59
N THR A 233 5.12 7.21 1.53
CA THR A 233 4.37 8.22 2.29
C THR A 233 4.46 7.95 3.80
N VAL A 234 4.27 6.69 4.22
CA VAL A 234 4.38 6.26 5.63
C VAL A 234 5.79 6.49 6.17
N LEU A 235 6.82 6.18 5.38
CA LEU A 235 8.21 6.46 5.77
C LEU A 235 8.43 7.95 6.05
N GLY A 236 7.93 8.83 5.18
CA GLY A 236 7.99 10.28 5.37
C GLY A 236 7.27 10.76 6.63
N TYR A 237 6.11 10.18 6.91
CA TYR A 237 5.33 10.51 8.11
C TYR A 237 5.99 10.00 9.40
N SER A 238 6.42 8.75 9.43
CA SER A 238 7.05 8.12 10.59
C SER A 238 8.37 8.82 10.96
N ILE A 239 9.21 9.12 9.97
CA ILE A 239 10.46 9.82 10.22
C ILE A 239 10.21 11.22 10.82
N ASN A 240 9.19 11.94 10.36
CA ASN A 240 8.86 13.27 10.88
C ASN A 240 8.52 13.21 12.38
N ASN A 241 7.71 12.25 12.83
CA ASN A 241 7.39 12.07 14.25
C ASN A 241 8.63 11.71 15.08
N THR A 242 9.45 10.78 14.60
CA THR A 242 10.67 10.35 15.29
C THR A 242 11.66 11.50 15.41
N ILE A 243 11.83 12.30 14.35
CA ILE A 243 12.71 13.48 14.33
C ILE A 243 12.32 14.50 15.40
N VAL A 244 11.04 14.79 15.55
CA VAL A 244 10.54 15.75 16.55
C VAL A 244 10.92 15.31 17.97
N ILE A 245 10.78 14.03 18.29
CA ILE A 245 11.14 13.49 19.59
C ILE A 245 12.68 13.53 19.78
N MET A 246 13.45 13.13 18.76
CA MET A 246 14.91 13.11 18.83
C MET A 246 15.53 14.51 18.95
N ASP A 247 14.96 15.50 18.27
CA ASP A 247 15.39 16.88 18.37
C ASP A 247 15.13 17.43 19.79
N ARG A 248 13.98 17.11 20.37
CA ARG A 248 13.67 17.47 21.76
C ARG A 248 14.58 16.76 22.77
N ILE A 249 14.89 15.48 22.56
CA ILE A 249 15.88 14.76 23.37
C ILE A 249 17.25 15.46 23.29
N ARG A 250 17.67 15.84 22.10
CA ARG A 250 18.94 16.56 21.89
C ARG A 250 18.96 17.91 22.60
N GLU A 251 17.88 18.67 22.51
CA GLU A 251 17.74 19.96 23.22
C GLU A 251 17.83 19.76 24.74
N ASN A 252 17.03 18.85 25.31
CA ASN A 252 17.04 18.56 26.73
C ASN A 252 18.38 18.00 27.22
N THR A 253 19.06 17.20 26.39
CA THR A 253 20.41 16.69 26.72
C THR A 253 21.44 17.80 26.92
N ARG A 254 21.35 18.91 26.14
CA ARG A 254 22.26 20.05 26.26
C ARG A 254 22.07 20.84 27.57
N HIS A 255 20.87 20.82 28.12
CA HIS A 255 20.52 21.54 29.34
C HIS A 255 20.56 20.64 30.60
N ALA A 256 20.70 19.32 30.41
CA ALA A 256 20.72 18.36 31.52
C ALA A 256 22.05 18.44 32.30
N ARG A 257 21.94 18.57 33.64
CA ARG A 257 23.14 18.60 34.53
C ARG A 257 23.36 17.32 35.32
N LYS A 258 22.29 16.67 35.78
CA LYS A 258 22.35 15.45 36.63
C LYS A 258 21.28 14.41 36.24
N GLU A 259 20.53 14.63 35.20
CA GLU A 259 19.45 13.73 34.76
C GLU A 259 20.03 12.50 34.04
N SER A 260 19.44 11.32 34.27
CA SER A 260 19.78 10.12 33.53
C SER A 260 19.23 10.21 32.09
N TYR A 261 19.84 9.46 31.15
CA TYR A 261 19.33 9.43 29.77
C TYR A 261 17.87 8.98 29.68
N ALA A 262 17.44 8.08 30.57
CA ALA A 262 16.04 7.68 30.69
C ALA A 262 15.13 8.85 31.11
N GLN A 263 15.55 9.68 32.06
CA GLN A 263 14.76 10.85 32.50
C GLN A 263 14.67 11.91 31.40
N ILE A 264 15.76 12.14 30.66
CA ILE A 264 15.79 13.07 29.54
C ILE A 264 14.84 12.62 28.42
N ALA A 265 14.91 11.36 28.05
CA ALA A 265 14.00 10.80 27.03
C ALA A 265 12.53 10.86 27.46
N ASP A 266 12.24 10.50 28.70
CA ASP A 266 10.90 10.55 29.30
C ASP A 266 10.28 11.97 29.24
N LYS A 267 11.04 12.96 29.69
CA LYS A 267 10.66 14.36 29.65
C LYS A 267 10.42 14.83 28.21
N SER A 268 11.32 14.49 27.30
CA SER A 268 11.23 14.90 25.89
C SER A 268 10.02 14.30 25.19
N ILE A 269 9.68 13.03 25.45
CA ILE A 269 8.49 12.39 24.92
C ILE A 269 7.23 13.10 25.43
N LEU A 270 7.15 13.40 26.74
CA LEU A 270 6.00 14.09 27.32
C LEU A 270 5.80 15.49 26.75
N GLU A 271 6.88 16.23 26.56
CA GLU A 271 6.85 17.59 26.00
C GLU A 271 6.42 17.62 24.52
N THR A 272 6.66 16.55 23.77
CA THR A 272 6.28 16.43 22.35
C THR A 272 4.97 15.66 22.14
N MET A 273 4.43 15.02 23.19
CA MET A 273 3.27 14.12 23.13
C MET A 273 2.05 14.78 22.51
N THR A 274 1.66 15.96 23.00
CA THR A 274 0.50 16.69 22.50
C THR A 274 0.60 16.97 21.01
N ARG A 275 1.78 17.38 20.55
CA ARG A 275 2.02 17.61 19.13
C ARG A 275 1.91 16.33 18.32
N SER A 276 2.54 15.25 18.78
CA SER A 276 2.49 13.94 18.10
C SER A 276 1.07 13.37 18.03
N ILE A 277 0.28 13.49 19.11
CA ILE A 277 -1.13 13.06 19.11
C ILE A 277 -1.95 13.91 18.14
N ASN A 278 -1.88 15.23 18.23
CA ASN A 278 -2.68 16.12 17.39
C ASN A 278 -2.37 15.92 15.90
N THR A 279 -1.09 15.85 15.53
CA THR A 279 -0.69 15.61 14.12
C THR A 279 -1.15 14.24 13.64
N THR A 280 -1.03 13.19 14.45
CA THR A 280 -1.51 11.86 14.11
C THR A 280 -3.02 11.81 13.95
N VAL A 281 -3.76 12.38 14.90
CA VAL A 281 -5.24 12.40 14.85
C VAL A 281 -5.73 13.19 13.64
N THR A 282 -5.20 14.37 13.38
CA THR A 282 -5.60 15.19 12.22
C THR A 282 -5.31 14.46 10.90
N THR A 283 -4.16 13.82 10.78
CA THR A 283 -3.81 13.05 9.57
C THR A 283 -4.69 11.82 9.43
N LEU A 284 -4.96 11.07 10.52
CA LEU A 284 -5.87 9.92 10.49
C LEU A 284 -7.31 10.32 10.15
N LEU A 285 -7.79 11.47 10.63
CA LEU A 285 -9.11 11.98 10.24
C LEU A 285 -9.17 12.31 8.76
N THR A 286 -8.15 13.00 8.23
CA THR A 286 -8.10 13.36 6.82
C THR A 286 -8.05 12.12 5.92
N ILE A 287 -7.10 11.22 6.16
CA ILE A 287 -6.95 10.02 5.33
C ILE A 287 -8.09 9.02 5.56
N GLY A 288 -8.66 8.99 6.77
CA GLY A 288 -9.85 8.19 7.10
C GLY A 288 -11.08 8.65 6.31
N MET A 289 -11.30 9.96 6.16
CA MET A 289 -12.36 10.48 5.30
C MET A 289 -12.13 10.14 3.83
N VAL A 290 -10.87 10.22 3.37
CA VAL A 290 -10.49 9.80 2.01
C VAL A 290 -10.75 8.31 1.81
N TYR A 291 -10.51 7.47 2.81
CA TYR A 291 -10.80 6.03 2.77
C TYR A 291 -12.31 5.74 2.72
N ILE A 292 -13.11 6.44 3.53
CA ILE A 292 -14.56 6.20 3.63
C ILE A 292 -15.31 6.70 2.38
N LEU A 293 -14.94 7.88 1.86
CA LEU A 293 -15.62 8.53 0.75
C LEU A 293 -14.96 8.24 -0.61
N GLY A 294 -13.78 7.65 -0.61
CA GLY A 294 -13.01 7.41 -1.82
C GLY A 294 -13.47 6.18 -2.60
N VAL A 295 -13.23 6.21 -3.90
CA VAL A 295 -13.40 5.04 -4.78
C VAL A 295 -12.38 3.95 -4.45
N ALA A 296 -12.60 2.72 -4.93
CA ALA A 296 -11.81 1.53 -4.59
C ALA A 296 -10.28 1.71 -4.75
N SER A 297 -9.82 2.39 -5.80
CA SER A 297 -8.38 2.68 -6.00
C SER A 297 -7.80 3.58 -4.91
N ILE A 298 -8.57 4.59 -4.49
CA ILE A 298 -8.18 5.52 -3.41
C ILE A 298 -8.20 4.79 -2.07
N GLN A 299 -9.15 3.90 -1.83
CA GLN A 299 -9.20 3.07 -0.62
C GLN A 299 -7.99 2.17 -0.51
N LYS A 300 -7.55 1.53 -1.61
CA LYS A 300 -6.32 0.70 -1.66
C LYS A 300 -5.07 1.51 -1.30
N PHE A 301 -4.99 2.77 -1.73
CA PHE A 301 -3.89 3.67 -1.37
C PHE A 301 -3.97 4.15 0.09
N SER A 302 -5.17 4.48 0.56
CA SER A 302 -5.38 5.07 1.89
C SER A 302 -5.21 4.07 3.03
N LEU A 303 -5.61 2.81 2.84
CA LEU A 303 -5.55 1.77 3.86
C LEU A 303 -4.13 1.54 4.42
N PRO A 304 -3.09 1.32 3.59
CA PRO A 304 -1.74 1.13 4.10
C PRO A 304 -1.20 2.38 4.79
N ILE A 305 -1.63 3.59 4.37
CA ILE A 305 -1.24 4.85 5.03
C ILE A 305 -1.85 4.91 6.43
N ILE A 306 -3.13 4.59 6.60
CA ILE A 306 -3.80 4.56 7.91
C ILE A 306 -3.07 3.59 8.85
N ILE A 307 -2.83 2.36 8.40
CA ILE A 307 -2.11 1.35 9.18
C ILE A 307 -0.71 1.83 9.53
N GLY A 308 0.02 2.36 8.55
CA GLY A 308 1.39 2.85 8.72
C GLY A 308 1.52 4.04 9.66
N ILE A 309 0.55 4.98 9.65
CA ILE A 309 0.51 6.11 10.58
C ILE A 309 0.35 5.61 12.03
N VAL A 310 -0.52 4.63 12.28
CA VAL A 310 -0.72 4.05 13.62
C VAL A 310 0.54 3.34 14.10
N ILE A 311 1.19 2.55 13.24
CA ILE A 311 2.45 1.86 13.54
C ILE A 311 3.56 2.89 13.82
N GLY A 312 3.71 3.91 12.96
CA GLY A 312 4.71 4.96 13.09
C GLY A 312 4.54 5.83 14.32
N PHE A 313 3.29 6.11 14.73
CA PHE A 313 3.03 6.76 16.01
C PHE A 313 3.49 5.89 17.19
N TYR A 314 3.15 4.60 17.17
CA TYR A 314 3.57 3.66 18.21
C TYR A 314 5.10 3.58 18.30
N SER A 315 5.79 3.36 17.20
CA SER A 315 7.25 3.21 17.17
C SER A 315 7.96 4.50 17.60
N SER A 316 7.50 5.65 17.14
CA SER A 316 8.09 6.96 17.47
C SER A 316 7.93 7.28 18.95
N VAL A 317 6.72 7.15 19.51
CA VAL A 317 6.43 7.58 20.88
C VAL A 317 6.92 6.58 21.92
N PHE A 318 6.69 5.29 21.70
CA PHE A 318 6.94 4.26 22.72
C PHE A 318 8.30 3.57 22.58
N CYS A 319 8.83 3.46 21.35
CA CYS A 319 10.05 2.68 21.10
C CYS A 319 11.28 3.56 20.91
N SER A 320 11.20 4.67 20.17
CA SER A 320 12.39 5.42 19.76
C SER A 320 13.16 6.02 20.95
N GLY A 321 12.48 6.71 21.87
CA GLY A 321 13.10 7.29 23.06
C GLY A 321 13.65 6.22 24.03
N ALA A 322 12.93 5.10 24.17
CA ALA A 322 13.35 3.97 24.98
C ALA A 322 14.63 3.31 24.42
N LEU A 323 14.69 3.13 23.10
CA LEU A 323 15.85 2.56 22.42
C LEU A 323 17.06 3.49 22.53
N TRP A 324 16.86 4.81 22.32
CA TRP A 324 17.90 5.82 22.46
C TRP A 324 18.49 5.83 23.87
N ALA A 325 17.65 5.87 24.92
CA ALA A 325 18.11 5.86 26.31
C ALA A 325 18.89 4.60 26.64
N THR A 326 18.42 3.43 26.20
CA THR A 326 19.08 2.14 26.44
C THR A 326 20.46 2.08 25.76
N TRP A 327 20.57 2.59 24.53
CA TRP A 327 21.83 2.64 23.77
C TRP A 327 22.86 3.55 24.46
N LYS A 328 22.46 4.75 24.88
CA LYS A 328 23.34 5.70 25.59
C LYS A 328 23.80 5.13 26.95
N ASP A 329 22.91 4.50 27.72
CA ASP A 329 23.26 3.86 28.99
C ASP A 329 24.27 2.71 28.80
N ALA A 330 24.13 1.92 27.76
CA ALA A 330 25.06 0.82 27.43
C ALA A 330 26.45 1.36 27.05
N GLY A 331 26.52 2.45 26.29
CA GLY A 331 27.77 3.10 25.89
C GLY A 331 28.56 3.67 27.06
N VAL A 332 27.89 4.19 28.10
CA VAL A 332 28.53 4.67 29.32
C VAL A 332 29.10 3.51 30.16
N LYS A 333 28.35 2.41 30.30
CA LYS A 333 28.81 1.22 31.03
C LYS A 333 30.04 0.60 30.37
N SER A 334 30.04 0.48 29.03
CA SER A 334 31.19 -0.03 28.28
C SER A 334 32.47 0.77 28.52
N LYS A 335 32.39 2.11 28.54
CA LYS A 335 33.54 3.00 28.80
C LYS A 335 34.04 2.94 30.24
N GLN A 336 33.20 2.61 31.22
CA GLN A 336 33.61 2.41 32.62
C GLN A 336 34.31 1.06 32.84
N THR A 337 33.89 0.02 32.12
CA THR A 337 34.52 -1.31 32.21
C THR A 337 35.87 -1.33 31.50
N SER A 338 36.08 -0.57 30.45
CA SER A 338 37.36 -0.46 29.73
C SER A 338 38.43 0.38 30.45
N LYS A 339 38.05 1.10 31.52
CA LYS A 339 38.97 1.89 32.34
C LYS A 339 39.40 1.20 33.65
N LYS A 340 38.88 0.04 33.92
CA LYS A 340 39.31 -0.86 34.99
C LYS A 340 40.20 -1.98 34.41
#